data_aa36dfd0aba2e6fa5b89a0d27d12ad22
#
_entry.id   aa36dfd0aba2e6fa5b89a0d27d12ad22
#
_cell.length_a   1.000
_cell.length_b   1.000
_cell.length_c   1.000
_cell.angle_alpha   90.00
_cell.angle_beta   90.00
_cell.angle_gamma   90.00
#
_symmetry.space_group_name_H-M   'P 1'
#
loop_
_entity.id
_entity.type
_entity.pdbx_description
1 polymer ?
#
loop_
_entity_poly.entity_id
_entity_poly.type
_entity_poly.pdbx_seq_one_letter_code
_entity_poly.pdbx_strand_id
1 'polypeptide(L)'
;MNEPSIMGGSVKSYSIYILMNVFFKILPLLLMLISCTSDDYEQVSYENPELIFTVPAGFPQLNASVYTNKPTKYGVILGEKLFHEKRFSADNTISCASCHIQASAFADHHAQAVGIQNRIGLRNTPSIQNLAFMQFYNWDGSKLSLENQSIVPIITHEEMDSSILEVIGKLQTDLTYRVLFQKAFGDDQITPERIYKSIAQYEYTLISAESKYDKIKRNEGFFFTQSEAKGYEVFQQKCISCHSTELFTDQTFRNIGFPVNTNSNEAGRARVTGNPEEYMSFRVPSLRNVEFTAPYGSFGQFATLREVLDYFDNGVIAADNLDPILKNNNNRIPLTEEEKEALISFMKTLSDLKFTGQ
;
A
#
# COMPACT_ATOMS: atom_id res chain seq x y z
N MET A 1 23.24 35.13 -98.73
CA MET A 1 22.56 34.76 -99.99
C MET A 1 21.53 33.71 -99.62
N ASN A 2 20.28 34.02 -99.93
CA ASN A 2 19.12 33.19 -100.08
C ASN A 2 18.42 32.61 -98.86
N GLU A 3 17.37 33.28 -98.44
CA GLU A 3 16.08 32.70 -98.13
C GLU A 3 15.56 31.77 -99.22
N PRO A 4 14.59 30.83 -98.97
CA PRO A 4 13.21 31.24 -98.85
C PRO A 4 12.33 30.40 -97.94
N SER A 5 11.35 31.01 -97.34
CA SER A 5 9.88 31.03 -97.52
C SER A 5 9.06 29.81 -96.95
N ILE A 6 8.30 30.13 -96.02
CA ILE A 6 6.84 29.92 -95.78
C ILE A 6 6.20 28.56 -96.12
N MET A 7 5.59 27.90 -95.13
CA MET A 7 4.15 27.58 -95.25
C MET A 7 3.57 27.38 -93.81
N GLY A 8 2.48 28.14 -93.57
CA GLY A 8 1.68 28.01 -92.35
C GLY A 8 0.73 26.83 -92.43
N GLY A 9 0.48 26.26 -91.31
CA GLY A 9 -0.46 25.17 -91.09
C GLY A 9 -1.09 25.26 -89.71
N SER A 10 -2.35 25.59 -89.69
CA SER A 10 -3.29 25.67 -88.59
C SER A 10 -3.24 24.44 -87.61
N VAL A 11 -2.73 24.61 -86.46
CA VAL A 11 -2.76 23.59 -85.35
C VAL A 11 -3.26 24.22 -84.04
N LYS A 12 -4.20 25.17 -84.09
CA LYS A 12 -4.68 25.82 -82.83
C LYS A 12 -6.06 25.40 -82.34
N SER A 13 -6.76 24.48 -83.02
CA SER A 13 -8.13 24.13 -82.57
C SER A 13 -8.28 22.80 -81.85
N TYR A 14 -7.37 21.84 -82.01
CA TYR A 14 -7.49 20.52 -81.36
C TYR A 14 -6.93 20.41 -79.95
N SER A 15 -5.98 21.25 -79.58
CA SER A 15 -5.37 21.21 -78.23
C SER A 15 -6.29 21.72 -77.15
N ILE A 16 -7.17 22.66 -77.41
CA ILE A 16 -8.07 23.23 -76.39
C ILE A 16 -9.20 22.25 -76.06
N TYR A 17 -9.72 21.49 -77.04
CA TYR A 17 -10.77 20.49 -76.80
C TYR A 17 -10.27 19.27 -76.00
N ILE A 18 -9.05 18.85 -76.17
CA ILE A 18 -8.47 17.74 -75.48
C ILE A 18 -8.17 18.13 -73.99
N LEU A 19 -7.66 19.33 -73.74
CA LEU A 19 -7.40 19.89 -72.45
C LEU A 19 -8.70 20.09 -71.61
N MET A 20 -9.75 20.61 -72.27
CA MET A 20 -11.05 20.77 -71.58
C MET A 20 -11.72 19.44 -71.26
N ASN A 21 -11.65 18.41 -72.11
CA ASN A 21 -12.22 17.09 -71.81
C ASN A 21 -11.44 16.31 -70.72
N VAL A 22 -10.14 16.53 -70.62
CA VAL A 22 -9.33 15.93 -69.49
C VAL A 22 -9.59 16.65 -68.18
N PHE A 23 -9.76 17.98 -68.21
CA PHE A 23 -10.08 18.75 -67.01
C PHE A 23 -11.47 18.41 -66.43
N PHE A 24 -12.50 18.19 -67.29
CA PHE A 24 -13.84 17.82 -66.85
C PHE A 24 -13.95 16.36 -66.36
N LYS A 25 -13.03 15.46 -66.69
CA LYS A 25 -13.00 14.07 -66.27
C LYS A 25 -12.15 13.86 -64.99
N ILE A 26 -11.19 14.74 -64.74
CA ILE A 26 -10.33 14.67 -63.55
C ILE A 26 -10.94 15.45 -62.37
N LEU A 27 -11.71 16.51 -62.61
CA LEU A 27 -12.33 17.32 -61.55
C LEU A 27 -13.29 16.55 -60.65
N PRO A 28 -14.18 15.63 -61.11
CA PRO A 28 -14.97 14.80 -60.20
C PRO A 28 -14.16 13.73 -59.49
N LEU A 29 -13.01 13.29 -60.02
CA LEU A 29 -12.13 12.34 -59.35
C LEU A 29 -11.31 13.00 -58.23
N LEU A 30 -10.96 14.29 -58.39
CA LEU A 30 -10.28 15.06 -57.36
C LEU A 30 -11.23 15.48 -56.21
N LEU A 31 -12.52 15.69 -56.51
CA LEU A 31 -13.55 15.99 -55.51
C LEU A 31 -13.96 14.76 -54.68
N MET A 32 -13.73 13.53 -55.15
CA MET A 32 -13.92 12.32 -54.33
C MET A 32 -12.77 12.02 -53.36
N LEU A 33 -11.60 12.65 -53.53
CA LEU A 33 -10.46 12.49 -52.61
C LEU A 33 -10.46 13.49 -51.45
N ILE A 34 -11.39 14.46 -51.43
CA ILE A 34 -11.54 15.45 -50.35
C ILE A 34 -12.64 15.04 -49.36
N SER A 35 -13.34 13.93 -49.61
CA SER A 35 -14.16 13.27 -48.58
C SER A 35 -13.30 12.36 -47.71
N CYS A 36 -12.17 12.87 -47.18
CA CYS A 36 -11.65 12.40 -45.96
C CYS A 36 -12.65 12.85 -44.90
N THR A 37 -13.45 11.91 -44.47
CA THR A 37 -14.16 11.92 -43.19
C THR A 37 -13.24 12.57 -42.15
N SER A 38 -13.68 13.65 -41.56
CA SER A 38 -13.30 13.93 -40.20
C SER A 38 -13.73 12.66 -39.45
N ASP A 39 -12.80 11.74 -39.23
CA ASP A 39 -12.93 10.85 -38.12
C ASP A 39 -13.13 11.80 -36.94
N ASP A 40 -14.36 11.95 -36.52
CA ASP A 40 -14.66 12.36 -35.18
C ASP A 40 -14.01 11.27 -34.32
N TYR A 41 -12.72 11.43 -34.04
CA TYR A 41 -12.10 10.83 -32.90
C TYR A 41 -12.92 11.37 -31.76
N GLU A 42 -13.93 10.61 -31.33
CA GLU A 42 -14.48 10.75 -30.00
C GLU A 42 -13.27 10.75 -29.11
N GLN A 43 -12.88 11.93 -28.63
CA GLN A 43 -11.86 12.04 -27.60
C GLN A 43 -12.46 11.30 -26.43
N VAL A 44 -12.12 10.00 -26.31
CA VAL A 44 -12.50 9.20 -25.16
C VAL A 44 -11.95 9.98 -23.97
N SER A 45 -12.85 10.69 -23.30
CA SER A 45 -12.49 11.49 -22.15
C SER A 45 -11.82 10.56 -21.17
N TYR A 46 -10.59 10.90 -20.77
CA TYR A 46 -9.88 10.17 -19.73
C TYR A 46 -10.70 10.31 -18.44
N GLU A 47 -11.37 9.23 -18.06
CA GLU A 47 -12.14 9.16 -16.82
C GLU A 47 -11.48 8.22 -15.83
N ASN A 48 -10.86 8.79 -14.80
CA ASN A 48 -10.38 8.05 -13.64
C ASN A 48 -10.98 8.67 -12.37
N PRO A 49 -12.24 8.34 -12.02
CA PRO A 49 -12.93 9.00 -10.93
C PRO A 49 -12.25 8.73 -9.59
N GLU A 50 -12.16 9.76 -8.75
CA GLU A 50 -11.75 9.62 -7.35
C GLU A 50 -12.73 8.68 -6.62
N LEU A 51 -12.20 7.82 -5.77
CA LEU A 51 -13.02 7.02 -4.87
C LEU A 51 -13.45 7.87 -3.67
N ILE A 52 -14.72 7.76 -3.30
CA ILE A 52 -15.21 8.39 -2.09
C ILE A 52 -14.62 7.66 -0.90
N PHE A 53 -13.75 8.35 -0.17
CA PHE A 53 -13.10 7.82 1.01
C PHE A 53 -13.94 8.14 2.25
N THR A 54 -14.65 7.13 2.78
CA THR A 54 -15.43 7.30 4.00
C THR A 54 -14.55 7.02 5.21
N VAL A 55 -14.30 8.03 6.05
CA VAL A 55 -13.60 7.86 7.32
C VAL A 55 -14.55 7.18 8.31
N PRO A 56 -14.19 6.02 8.88
CA PRO A 56 -15.03 5.36 9.87
C PRO A 56 -15.21 6.21 11.13
N ALA A 57 -16.37 6.07 11.77
CA ALA A 57 -16.69 6.85 12.97
C ALA A 57 -15.64 6.66 14.07
N GLY A 58 -15.16 7.77 14.64
CA GLY A 58 -14.16 7.77 15.71
C GLY A 58 -12.70 7.58 15.25
N PHE A 59 -12.45 7.26 13.98
CA PHE A 59 -11.09 7.15 13.46
C PHE A 59 -10.42 8.54 13.40
N PRO A 60 -9.08 8.60 13.53
CA PRO A 60 -8.36 9.86 13.40
C PRO A 60 -8.46 10.41 11.97
N GLN A 61 -7.93 11.60 11.76
CA GLN A 61 -7.86 12.20 10.43
C GLN A 61 -6.92 11.40 9.52
N LEU A 62 -7.19 11.47 8.21
CA LEU A 62 -6.33 10.86 7.20
C LEU A 62 -4.93 11.48 7.24
N ASN A 63 -3.93 10.65 6.92
CA ASN A 63 -2.59 11.14 6.67
C ASN A 63 -2.59 12.15 5.50
N ALA A 64 -1.74 13.17 5.59
CA ALA A 64 -1.63 14.22 4.58
C ALA A 64 -1.34 13.68 3.17
N SER A 65 -0.59 12.58 3.05
CA SER A 65 -0.27 11.94 1.77
C SER A 65 -1.51 11.44 1.03
N VAL A 66 -2.58 11.04 1.73
CA VAL A 66 -3.84 10.62 1.09
C VAL A 66 -4.46 11.77 0.27
N TYR A 67 -4.34 13.01 0.74
CA TYR A 67 -4.89 14.18 0.02
C TYR A 67 -4.07 14.55 -1.23
N THR A 68 -2.79 14.21 -1.26
CA THR A 68 -1.90 14.46 -2.42
C THR A 68 -1.88 13.30 -3.42
N ASN A 69 -2.29 12.12 -2.99
CA ASN A 69 -2.39 10.91 -3.82
C ASN A 69 -3.73 10.20 -3.55
N LYS A 70 -4.83 10.89 -3.83
CA LYS A 70 -6.17 10.38 -3.59
C LYS A 70 -6.42 9.08 -4.34
N PRO A 71 -7.01 8.08 -3.68
CA PRO A 71 -7.43 6.85 -4.35
C PRO A 71 -8.38 7.13 -5.51
N THR A 72 -8.06 6.59 -6.66
CA THR A 72 -8.88 6.64 -7.87
C THR A 72 -9.25 5.24 -8.32
N LYS A 73 -10.34 5.09 -9.07
CA LYS A 73 -10.79 3.77 -9.52
C LYS A 73 -9.68 2.94 -10.16
N TYR A 74 -9.01 3.49 -11.16
CA TYR A 74 -7.98 2.75 -11.89
C TYR A 74 -6.62 2.77 -11.20
N GLY A 75 -6.34 3.77 -10.37
CA GLY A 75 -5.15 3.77 -9.53
C GLY A 75 -5.17 2.63 -8.51
N VAL A 76 -6.32 2.37 -7.86
CA VAL A 76 -6.50 1.25 -6.93
C VAL A 76 -6.43 -0.09 -7.66
N ILE A 77 -7.12 -0.27 -8.80
CA ILE A 77 -7.05 -1.50 -9.60
C ILE A 77 -5.62 -1.81 -10.05
N LEU A 78 -4.89 -0.80 -10.50
CA LEU A 78 -3.49 -0.95 -10.88
C LEU A 78 -2.64 -1.29 -9.65
N GLY A 79 -2.86 -0.60 -8.52
CA GLY A 79 -2.13 -0.82 -7.27
C GLY A 79 -2.33 -2.24 -6.74
N GLU A 80 -3.55 -2.75 -6.71
CA GLU A 80 -3.85 -4.13 -6.34
C GLU A 80 -3.11 -5.14 -7.24
N LYS A 81 -3.15 -4.92 -8.57
CA LYS A 81 -2.42 -5.79 -9.50
C LYS A 81 -0.91 -5.74 -9.27
N LEU A 82 -0.34 -4.56 -9.00
CA LEU A 82 1.09 -4.39 -8.69
C LEU A 82 1.45 -5.05 -7.36
N PHE A 83 0.58 -4.96 -6.35
CA PHE A 83 0.76 -5.58 -5.03
C PHE A 83 0.89 -7.12 -5.12
N HIS A 84 0.23 -7.73 -6.10
CA HIS A 84 0.29 -9.17 -6.36
C HIS A 84 1.33 -9.57 -7.41
N GLU A 85 2.10 -8.63 -7.94
CA GLU A 85 3.02 -8.86 -9.05
C GLU A 85 4.37 -9.42 -8.59
N LYS A 86 4.65 -10.65 -8.92
CA LYS A 86 5.91 -11.33 -8.53
C LYS A 86 7.15 -10.83 -9.26
N ARG A 87 6.98 -10.18 -10.43
CA ARG A 87 8.10 -9.58 -11.18
C ARG A 87 8.79 -8.44 -10.45
N PHE A 88 8.28 -8.02 -9.30
CA PHE A 88 8.95 -7.07 -8.41
C PHE A 88 10.21 -7.64 -7.78
N SER A 89 10.27 -8.95 -7.54
CA SER A 89 11.49 -9.59 -7.04
C SER A 89 12.47 -9.95 -8.18
N ALA A 90 13.76 -10.03 -7.85
CA ALA A 90 14.82 -10.32 -8.82
C ALA A 90 14.59 -11.65 -9.54
N ASP A 91 14.14 -12.67 -8.79
CA ASP A 91 13.88 -14.02 -9.29
C ASP A 91 12.42 -14.27 -9.72
N ASN A 92 11.55 -13.28 -9.64
CA ASN A 92 10.12 -13.33 -9.96
C ASN A 92 9.32 -14.34 -9.10
N THR A 93 9.73 -14.60 -7.86
CA THR A 93 9.08 -15.60 -6.99
C THR A 93 8.13 -14.99 -5.97
N ILE A 94 8.39 -13.76 -5.48
CA ILE A 94 7.62 -13.11 -4.44
C ILE A 94 7.06 -11.76 -4.87
N SER A 95 5.95 -11.38 -4.26
CA SER A 95 5.26 -10.09 -4.39
C SER A 95 4.98 -9.52 -3.00
N CYS A 96 4.41 -8.32 -2.88
CA CYS A 96 3.95 -7.78 -1.59
C CYS A 96 2.96 -8.75 -0.92
N ALA A 97 2.02 -9.31 -1.69
CA ALA A 97 1.03 -10.27 -1.20
C ALA A 97 1.65 -11.60 -0.70
N SER A 98 2.92 -11.88 -0.99
CA SER A 98 3.59 -13.08 -0.47
C SER A 98 3.88 -12.99 1.02
N CYS A 99 4.13 -11.77 1.55
CA CYS A 99 4.38 -11.49 2.96
C CYS A 99 3.18 -10.81 3.63
N HIS A 100 2.35 -10.09 2.86
CA HIS A 100 1.14 -9.43 3.37
C HIS A 100 -0.10 -10.23 2.97
N ILE A 101 -0.40 -11.28 3.76
CA ILE A 101 -1.45 -12.28 3.47
C ILE A 101 -2.79 -11.80 4.02
N GLN A 102 -3.79 -11.62 3.16
CA GLN A 102 -5.10 -11.09 3.56
C GLN A 102 -5.74 -11.85 4.72
N ALA A 103 -5.72 -13.19 4.71
CA ALA A 103 -6.29 -14.01 5.78
C ALA A 103 -5.61 -13.80 7.15
N SER A 104 -4.40 -13.25 7.16
CA SER A 104 -3.64 -12.85 8.34
C SER A 104 -3.69 -11.34 8.58
N ALA A 105 -4.78 -10.69 8.16
CA ALA A 105 -4.92 -9.23 8.18
C ALA A 105 -3.73 -8.51 7.50
N PHE A 106 -3.24 -9.06 6.40
CA PHE A 106 -2.08 -8.57 5.65
C PHE A 106 -0.79 -8.54 6.47
N ALA A 107 -0.63 -9.46 7.43
CA ALA A 107 0.63 -9.81 8.07
C ALA A 107 1.17 -11.14 7.52
N ASP A 108 2.29 -11.61 8.08
CA ASP A 108 2.93 -12.90 7.76
C ASP A 108 2.84 -13.85 8.97
N HIS A 109 3.05 -15.16 8.75
CA HIS A 109 3.10 -16.17 9.78
C HIS A 109 4.54 -16.48 10.27
N HIS A 110 5.55 -15.85 9.68
CA HIS A 110 6.94 -16.02 10.07
C HIS A 110 7.34 -15.02 11.16
N ALA A 111 8.25 -15.43 12.05
CA ALA A 111 8.79 -14.52 13.07
C ALA A 111 9.47 -13.30 12.43
N GLN A 112 10.21 -13.52 11.35
CA GLN A 112 10.83 -12.47 10.53
C GLN A 112 10.46 -12.69 9.07
N ALA A 113 10.36 -11.61 8.31
CA ALA A 113 10.03 -11.67 6.88
C ALA A 113 10.97 -12.64 6.14
N VAL A 114 10.41 -13.44 5.22
CA VAL A 114 11.16 -14.38 4.39
C VAL A 114 11.11 -13.91 2.94
N GLY A 115 12.25 -13.47 2.43
CA GLY A 115 12.39 -12.98 1.07
C GLY A 115 12.81 -14.05 0.06
N ILE A 116 13.27 -13.59 -1.11
CA ILE A 116 13.77 -14.50 -2.16
C ILE A 116 14.86 -15.41 -1.62
N GLN A 117 14.97 -16.60 -2.21
CA GLN A 117 15.96 -17.61 -1.81
C GLN A 117 15.93 -17.98 -0.31
N ASN A 118 14.77 -17.78 0.36
CA ASN A 118 14.57 -18.00 1.80
C ASN A 118 15.49 -17.12 2.69
N ARG A 119 15.89 -15.95 2.23
CA ARG A 119 16.65 -15.00 3.04
C ARG A 119 15.75 -14.46 4.16
N ILE A 120 16.32 -14.33 5.34
CA ILE A 120 15.58 -13.87 6.53
C ILE A 120 15.80 -12.38 6.71
N GLY A 121 14.70 -11.62 6.73
CA GLY A 121 14.69 -10.21 6.99
C GLY A 121 14.98 -9.87 8.45
N LEU A 122 15.10 -8.58 8.75
CA LEU A 122 15.44 -8.12 10.09
C LEU A 122 14.27 -8.22 11.08
N ARG A 123 13.04 -8.05 10.61
CA ARG A 123 11.85 -7.85 11.45
C ARG A 123 10.67 -8.69 11.00
N ASN A 124 9.72 -8.82 11.92
CA ASN A 124 8.39 -9.35 11.59
C ASN A 124 7.67 -8.45 10.59
N THR A 125 6.90 -9.04 9.68
CA THR A 125 6.07 -8.32 8.72
C THR A 125 4.87 -7.69 9.42
N PRO A 126 4.78 -6.36 9.51
CA PRO A 126 3.65 -5.72 10.16
C PRO A 126 2.38 -5.83 9.30
N SER A 127 1.23 -5.92 9.95
CA SER A 127 -0.06 -5.84 9.26
C SER A 127 -0.22 -4.49 8.53
N ILE A 128 -0.71 -4.53 7.28
CA ILE A 128 -1.06 -3.34 6.50
C ILE A 128 -2.58 -3.15 6.49
N GLN A 129 -3.08 -2.57 7.56
CA GLN A 129 -4.49 -2.21 7.75
C GLN A 129 -4.59 -0.78 8.24
N ASN A 130 -5.58 -0.04 7.76
CA ASN A 130 -5.86 1.33 8.19
C ASN A 130 -4.68 2.31 8.00
N LEU A 131 -3.81 2.03 7.03
CA LEU A 131 -2.59 2.81 6.81
C LEU A 131 -2.89 4.25 6.38
N ALA A 132 -4.07 4.52 5.82
CA ALA A 132 -4.53 5.88 5.50
C ALA A 132 -4.59 6.80 6.73
N PHE A 133 -4.64 6.26 7.94
CA PHE A 133 -4.72 7.01 9.21
C PHE A 133 -3.40 7.01 9.99
N MET A 134 -2.38 6.34 9.49
CA MET A 134 -1.09 6.25 10.17
C MET A 134 -0.18 7.41 9.79
N GLN A 135 0.60 7.92 10.77
CA GLN A 135 1.55 9.02 10.54
C GLN A 135 2.96 8.50 10.23
N PHE A 136 3.26 7.27 10.64
CA PHE A 136 4.55 6.63 10.48
C PHE A 136 4.37 5.21 9.98
N TYR A 137 5.23 4.81 9.05
CA TYR A 137 5.26 3.46 8.50
C TYR A 137 6.54 2.74 8.92
N ASN A 138 6.55 1.42 8.82
CA ASN A 138 7.54 0.50 9.39
C ASN A 138 7.54 0.51 10.94
N TRP A 139 8.21 -0.47 11.53
CA TRP A 139 8.33 -0.59 12.98
C TRP A 139 9.06 0.58 13.64
N ASP A 140 10.05 1.16 12.93
CA ASP A 140 10.89 2.27 13.41
C ASP A 140 10.41 3.64 12.95
N GLY A 141 9.32 3.71 12.17
CA GLY A 141 8.81 4.96 11.63
C GLY A 141 9.73 5.63 10.60
N SER A 142 10.53 4.84 9.90
CA SER A 142 11.50 5.35 8.92
C SER A 142 10.86 5.98 7.69
N LYS A 143 9.56 5.80 7.48
CA LYS A 143 8.82 6.35 6.35
C LYS A 143 7.60 7.16 6.82
N LEU A 144 7.35 8.26 6.12
CA LEU A 144 6.25 9.20 6.40
C LEU A 144 5.14 9.17 5.34
N SER A 145 5.35 8.44 4.24
CA SER A 145 4.34 8.20 3.22
C SER A 145 4.44 6.77 2.69
N LEU A 146 3.33 6.20 2.24
CA LEU A 146 3.30 4.86 1.64
C LEU A 146 4.04 4.81 0.31
N GLU A 147 4.01 5.86 -0.48
CA GLU A 147 4.77 5.96 -1.72
C GLU A 147 6.27 5.75 -1.48
N ASN A 148 6.80 6.36 -0.42
CA ASN A 148 8.21 6.20 -0.05
C ASN A 148 8.50 4.87 0.66
N GLN A 149 7.47 4.23 1.23
CA GLN A 149 7.62 2.93 1.86
C GLN A 149 7.70 1.82 0.80
N SER A 150 6.89 1.88 -0.26
CA SER A 150 6.77 0.84 -1.28
C SER A 150 8.10 0.48 -1.99
N ILE A 151 9.08 1.40 -2.03
CA ILE A 151 10.41 1.10 -2.61
C ILE A 151 11.25 0.18 -1.72
N VAL A 152 11.05 0.23 -0.40
CA VAL A 152 11.95 -0.44 0.57
C VAL A 152 12.04 -1.94 0.32
N PRO A 153 10.94 -2.72 0.28
CA PRO A 153 11.01 -4.16 0.05
C PRO A 153 11.62 -4.51 -1.32
N ILE A 154 11.44 -3.65 -2.34
CA ILE A 154 11.95 -3.91 -3.69
C ILE A 154 13.47 -3.95 -3.70
N ILE A 155 14.12 -3.00 -3.00
CA ILE A 155 15.59 -2.84 -3.01
C ILE A 155 16.29 -3.54 -1.86
N THR A 156 15.55 -4.08 -0.90
CA THR A 156 16.14 -4.77 0.25
C THR A 156 16.62 -6.16 -0.17
N HIS A 157 17.90 -6.41 0.08
CA HIS A 157 18.57 -7.67 -0.31
C HIS A 157 17.91 -8.92 0.29
N GLU A 158 17.46 -8.82 1.54
CA GLU A 158 16.82 -9.91 2.26
C GLU A 158 15.34 -10.09 1.88
N GLU A 159 14.76 -9.17 1.06
CA GLU A 159 13.36 -9.25 0.64
C GLU A 159 13.26 -9.54 -0.87
N MET A 160 13.14 -8.54 -1.73
CA MET A 160 12.95 -8.71 -3.17
C MET A 160 14.25 -8.61 -3.99
N ASP A 161 15.31 -8.00 -3.45
CA ASP A 161 16.66 -7.89 -4.05
C ASP A 161 16.64 -7.44 -5.52
N SER A 162 15.84 -6.44 -5.86
CA SER A 162 15.60 -5.96 -7.21
C SER A 162 15.83 -4.43 -7.31
N SER A 163 15.65 -3.89 -8.49
CA SER A 163 15.66 -2.45 -8.70
C SER A 163 14.37 -2.01 -9.40
N ILE A 164 13.95 -0.77 -9.15
CA ILE A 164 12.74 -0.23 -9.80
C ILE A 164 12.89 -0.17 -11.32
N LEU A 165 14.11 0.00 -11.83
CA LEU A 165 14.37 0.01 -13.28
C LEU A 165 14.18 -1.38 -13.90
N GLU A 166 14.61 -2.44 -13.21
CA GLU A 166 14.34 -3.83 -13.64
C GLU A 166 12.85 -4.12 -13.64
N VAL A 167 12.13 -3.71 -12.58
CA VAL A 167 10.67 -3.86 -12.50
C VAL A 167 10.00 -3.16 -13.69
N ILE A 168 10.35 -1.90 -13.97
CA ILE A 168 9.81 -1.16 -15.11
C ILE A 168 10.10 -1.90 -16.43
N GLY A 169 11.33 -2.35 -16.64
CA GLY A 169 11.71 -3.12 -17.83
C GLY A 169 10.86 -4.37 -18.04
N LYS A 170 10.56 -5.10 -16.95
CA LYS A 170 9.69 -6.29 -16.98
C LYS A 170 8.23 -5.95 -17.28
N LEU A 171 7.71 -4.83 -16.75
CA LEU A 171 6.31 -4.43 -16.91
C LEU A 171 6.02 -3.76 -18.26
N GLN A 172 6.97 -3.02 -18.85
CA GLN A 172 6.79 -2.30 -20.13
C GLN A 172 6.41 -3.19 -21.30
N THR A 173 6.83 -4.45 -21.27
CA THR A 173 6.52 -5.41 -22.35
C THR A 173 5.11 -6.00 -22.23
N ASP A 174 4.42 -5.77 -21.14
CA ASP A 174 3.09 -6.32 -20.83
C ASP A 174 2.00 -5.30 -21.19
N LEU A 175 1.24 -5.59 -22.26
CA LEU A 175 0.16 -4.73 -22.71
C LEU A 175 -0.90 -4.47 -21.61
N THR A 176 -1.15 -5.45 -20.73
CA THR A 176 -2.11 -5.29 -19.63
C THR A 176 -1.70 -4.17 -18.70
N TYR A 177 -0.40 -4.07 -18.35
CA TYR A 177 0.11 -2.97 -17.52
C TYR A 177 0.04 -1.64 -18.25
N ARG A 178 0.46 -1.57 -19.51
CA ARG A 178 0.37 -0.34 -20.31
C ARG A 178 -1.06 0.21 -20.36
N VAL A 179 -2.05 -0.66 -20.60
CA VAL A 179 -3.48 -0.27 -20.59
C VAL A 179 -3.93 0.20 -19.20
N LEU A 180 -3.49 -0.45 -18.12
CA LEU A 180 -3.84 -0.02 -16.76
C LEU A 180 -3.19 1.32 -16.40
N PHE A 181 -1.91 1.54 -16.76
CA PHE A 181 -1.27 2.84 -16.58
C PHE A 181 -1.97 3.95 -17.38
N GLN A 182 -2.36 3.67 -18.62
CA GLN A 182 -3.16 4.61 -19.42
C GLN A 182 -4.48 4.95 -18.73
N LYS A 183 -5.19 3.96 -18.19
CA LYS A 183 -6.44 4.19 -17.45
C LYS A 183 -6.23 4.90 -16.11
N ALA A 184 -5.10 4.72 -15.47
CA ALA A 184 -4.81 5.33 -14.17
C ALA A 184 -4.23 6.75 -14.29
N PHE A 185 -3.45 7.04 -15.34
CA PHE A 185 -2.67 8.28 -15.46
C PHE A 185 -2.85 9.06 -16.77
N GLY A 186 -3.67 8.56 -17.72
CA GLY A 186 -3.94 9.22 -18.99
C GLY A 186 -3.00 8.83 -20.14
N ASP A 187 -1.87 8.20 -19.86
CA ASP A 187 -0.95 7.65 -20.84
C ASP A 187 -0.32 6.33 -20.32
N ASP A 188 0.33 5.59 -21.21
CA ASP A 188 0.87 4.25 -20.92
C ASP A 188 2.30 4.24 -20.35
N GLN A 189 2.84 5.39 -19.95
CA GLN A 189 4.19 5.47 -19.39
C GLN A 189 4.25 4.86 -18.00
N ILE A 190 5.19 3.94 -17.80
CA ILE A 190 5.47 3.30 -16.53
C ILE A 190 6.64 4.01 -15.87
N THR A 191 6.38 4.74 -14.78
CA THR A 191 7.42 5.45 -14.03
C THR A 191 7.46 4.98 -12.56
N PRO A 192 8.61 5.15 -11.86
CA PRO A 192 8.70 4.80 -10.44
C PRO A 192 7.59 5.47 -9.60
N GLU A 193 7.38 6.75 -9.80
CA GLU A 193 6.38 7.53 -9.08
C GLU A 193 4.96 6.94 -9.27
N ARG A 194 4.58 6.61 -10.49
CA ARG A 194 3.25 6.04 -10.80
C ARG A 194 3.06 4.66 -10.17
N ILE A 195 4.11 3.84 -10.16
CA ILE A 195 4.10 2.53 -9.48
C ILE A 195 3.82 2.73 -7.99
N TYR A 196 4.62 3.57 -7.32
CA TYR A 196 4.49 3.80 -5.88
C TYR A 196 3.15 4.45 -5.51
N LYS A 197 2.70 5.43 -6.30
CA LYS A 197 1.38 6.05 -6.10
C LYS A 197 0.25 5.04 -6.20
N SER A 198 0.30 4.13 -7.17
CA SER A 198 -0.76 3.13 -7.35
C SER A 198 -0.78 2.12 -6.20
N ILE A 199 0.38 1.61 -5.77
CA ILE A 199 0.47 0.70 -4.62
C ILE A 199 -0.09 1.39 -3.38
N ALA A 200 0.32 2.64 -3.10
CA ALA A 200 -0.18 3.41 -1.96
C ALA A 200 -1.69 3.65 -2.05
N GLN A 201 -2.24 3.94 -3.24
CA GLN A 201 -3.70 4.09 -3.42
C GLN A 201 -4.46 2.81 -3.06
N TYR A 202 -3.94 1.64 -3.43
CA TYR A 202 -4.53 0.37 -3.02
C TYR A 202 -4.45 0.18 -1.49
N GLU A 203 -3.27 0.38 -0.90
CA GLU A 203 -3.06 0.22 0.54
C GLU A 203 -3.90 1.18 1.37
N TYR A 204 -4.17 2.40 0.89
CA TYR A 204 -5.11 3.33 1.54
C TYR A 204 -6.53 2.79 1.61
N THR A 205 -6.94 1.91 0.70
CA THR A 205 -8.28 1.30 0.70
C THR A 205 -8.41 0.11 1.66
N LEU A 206 -7.30 -0.37 2.23
CA LEU A 206 -7.30 -1.49 3.17
C LEU A 206 -7.78 -1.05 4.55
N ILE A 207 -9.09 -0.83 4.68
CA ILE A 207 -9.73 -0.32 5.89
C ILE A 207 -10.45 -1.45 6.62
N SER A 208 -10.05 -1.67 7.87
CA SER A 208 -10.69 -2.58 8.82
C SER A 208 -11.45 -1.77 9.88
N ALA A 209 -12.79 -1.79 9.81
CA ALA A 209 -13.69 -1.05 10.68
C ALA A 209 -15.05 -1.75 10.89
N GLU A 210 -15.12 -3.07 10.65
CA GLU A 210 -16.34 -3.87 10.72
C GLU A 210 -16.27 -5.02 11.75
N SER A 211 -15.37 -4.89 12.73
CA SER A 211 -15.23 -5.84 13.83
C SER A 211 -16.45 -5.82 14.76
N LYS A 212 -16.58 -6.83 15.63
CA LYS A 212 -17.61 -6.85 16.68
C LYS A 212 -17.55 -5.60 17.57
N TYR A 213 -16.33 -5.17 17.94
CA TYR A 213 -16.12 -3.92 18.69
C TYR A 213 -16.71 -2.71 17.94
N ASP A 214 -16.43 -2.55 16.66
CA ASP A 214 -16.93 -1.44 15.85
C ASP A 214 -18.45 -1.40 15.84
N LYS A 215 -19.10 -2.56 15.64
CA LYS A 215 -20.56 -2.71 15.65
C LYS A 215 -21.19 -2.35 17.00
N ILE A 216 -20.52 -2.73 18.09
CA ILE A 216 -20.93 -2.32 19.46
C ILE A 216 -20.84 -0.79 19.59
N LYS A 217 -19.74 -0.20 19.17
CA LYS A 217 -19.52 1.26 19.26
C LYS A 217 -20.53 2.07 18.42
N ARG A 218 -20.97 1.51 17.29
CA ARG A 218 -22.02 2.11 16.44
C ARG A 218 -23.45 1.76 16.86
N ASN A 219 -23.64 1.02 17.96
CA ASN A 219 -24.94 0.58 18.46
C ASN A 219 -25.74 -0.27 17.45
N GLU A 220 -25.10 -1.18 16.75
CA GLU A 220 -25.70 -2.04 15.72
C GLU A 220 -26.32 -3.35 16.29
N GLY A 221 -26.70 -3.35 17.57
CA GLY A 221 -27.35 -4.50 18.21
C GLY A 221 -26.38 -5.60 18.66
N PHE A 222 -25.09 -5.34 18.65
CA PHE A 222 -24.07 -6.23 19.21
C PHE A 222 -23.72 -5.83 20.63
N PHE A 223 -23.34 -6.82 21.46
CA PHE A 223 -22.98 -6.63 22.85
C PHE A 223 -21.76 -7.47 23.20
N PHE A 224 -20.95 -6.99 24.16
CA PHE A 224 -19.91 -7.79 24.77
C PHE A 224 -20.52 -8.94 25.60
N THR A 225 -19.92 -10.10 25.55
CA THR A 225 -20.10 -11.13 26.57
C THR A 225 -19.51 -10.66 27.91
N GLN A 226 -19.77 -11.38 28.99
CA GLN A 226 -19.24 -11.02 30.32
C GLN A 226 -17.69 -11.00 30.30
N SER A 227 -17.05 -11.97 29.67
CA SER A 227 -15.59 -12.03 29.56
C SER A 227 -15.02 -10.88 28.72
N GLU A 228 -15.62 -10.60 27.56
CA GLU A 228 -15.22 -9.48 26.69
C GLU A 228 -15.39 -8.13 27.39
N ALA A 229 -16.49 -7.92 28.12
CA ALA A 229 -16.73 -6.69 28.88
C ALA A 229 -15.68 -6.51 30.00
N LYS A 230 -15.36 -7.59 30.71
CA LYS A 230 -14.28 -7.59 31.71
C LYS A 230 -12.92 -7.30 31.08
N GLY A 231 -12.63 -7.91 29.92
CA GLY A 231 -11.42 -7.65 29.16
C GLY A 231 -11.31 -6.20 28.69
N TYR A 232 -12.42 -5.61 28.24
CA TYR A 232 -12.45 -4.18 27.86
C TYR A 232 -12.19 -3.26 29.08
N GLU A 233 -12.76 -3.58 30.26
CA GLU A 233 -12.48 -2.84 31.49
C GLU A 233 -10.97 -2.90 31.85
N VAL A 234 -10.36 -4.09 31.84
CA VAL A 234 -8.93 -4.26 32.11
C VAL A 234 -8.07 -3.54 31.07
N PHE A 235 -8.46 -3.61 29.78
CA PHE A 235 -7.79 -2.90 28.69
C PHE A 235 -7.78 -1.39 28.94
N GLN A 236 -8.89 -0.80 29.31
CA GLN A 236 -8.98 0.63 29.62
C GLN A 236 -8.12 1.05 30.80
N GLN A 237 -7.92 0.17 31.79
CA GLN A 237 -7.11 0.46 32.96
C GLN A 237 -5.61 0.30 32.72
N LYS A 238 -5.20 -0.70 31.90
CA LYS A 238 -3.80 -1.18 31.86
C LYS A 238 -3.14 -1.02 30.49
N CYS A 239 -3.91 -0.89 29.40
CA CYS A 239 -3.36 -0.96 28.03
C CYS A 239 -3.61 0.30 27.20
N ILE A 240 -4.67 1.08 27.53
CA ILE A 240 -5.11 2.21 26.69
C ILE A 240 -4.10 3.35 26.62
N SER A 241 -3.19 3.46 27.57
CA SER A 241 -2.13 4.49 27.57
C SER A 241 -1.18 4.41 26.38
N CYS A 242 -1.06 3.22 25.77
CA CYS A 242 -0.28 2.98 24.56
C CYS A 242 -1.20 2.66 23.37
N HIS A 243 -2.22 1.82 23.60
CA HIS A 243 -3.14 1.35 22.57
C HIS A 243 -4.44 2.18 22.54
N SER A 244 -4.29 3.50 22.43
CA SER A 244 -5.42 4.46 22.37
C SER A 244 -6.04 4.59 20.98
N THR A 245 -7.08 5.43 20.88
CA THR A 245 -7.88 5.69 19.66
C THR A 245 -8.63 4.45 19.13
N GLU A 246 -9.46 4.65 18.12
CA GLU A 246 -10.14 3.53 17.42
C GLU A 246 -9.17 2.70 16.52
N LEU A 247 -7.92 3.12 16.40
CA LEU A 247 -6.87 2.32 15.79
C LEU A 247 -6.16 1.38 16.77
N PHE A 248 -6.42 1.52 18.07
CA PHE A 248 -5.73 0.76 19.15
C PHE A 248 -4.20 0.93 19.09
N THR A 249 -3.77 2.15 18.82
CA THR A 249 -2.38 2.62 18.84
C THR A 249 -2.35 4.14 19.03
N ASP A 250 -1.42 4.65 19.83
CA ASP A 250 -1.11 6.07 19.90
C ASP A 250 -0.03 6.49 18.88
N GLN A 251 0.50 5.53 18.11
CA GLN A 251 1.55 5.68 17.11
C GLN A 251 2.88 6.25 17.64
N THR A 252 3.06 6.34 18.97
CA THR A 252 4.33 6.75 19.58
C THR A 252 5.36 5.63 19.51
N PHE A 253 6.62 5.99 19.76
CA PHE A 253 7.74 5.04 19.79
C PHE A 253 8.12 4.74 21.21
N ARG A 254 8.18 3.46 21.58
CA ARG A 254 8.42 3.02 22.96
C ARG A 254 9.41 1.87 22.99
N ASN A 255 10.33 1.92 23.96
CA ASN A 255 11.12 0.75 24.34
C ASN A 255 10.34 -0.02 25.40
N ILE A 256 9.94 -1.24 25.07
CA ILE A 256 9.22 -2.15 25.99
C ILE A 256 10.12 -3.32 26.45
N GLY A 257 11.45 -3.13 26.39
CA GLY A 257 12.42 -4.06 26.91
C GLY A 257 12.59 -5.34 26.09
N PHE A 258 12.32 -5.33 24.78
CA PHE A 258 12.56 -6.52 23.95
C PHE A 258 14.02 -6.98 24.02
N PRO A 259 14.26 -8.30 23.99
CA PRO A 259 15.61 -8.84 23.94
C PRO A 259 16.35 -8.29 22.72
N VAL A 260 17.57 -7.81 22.93
CA VAL A 260 18.43 -7.36 21.83
C VAL A 260 18.96 -8.58 21.09
N ASN A 261 18.72 -8.67 19.80
CA ASN A 261 19.38 -9.66 18.95
C ASN A 261 20.82 -9.18 18.67
N THR A 262 21.79 -9.71 19.41
CA THR A 262 23.20 -9.33 19.28
C THR A 262 23.82 -9.71 17.92
N ASN A 263 23.17 -10.60 17.18
CA ASN A 263 23.61 -10.99 15.83
C ASN A 263 23.07 -10.06 14.74
N SER A 264 22.17 -9.14 15.08
CA SER A 264 21.64 -8.13 14.19
C SER A 264 22.07 -6.74 14.63
N ASN A 265 22.32 -5.87 13.67
CA ASN A 265 22.64 -4.46 13.97
C ASN A 265 21.34 -3.66 14.20
N GLU A 266 20.43 -4.19 15.02
CA GLU A 266 19.13 -3.57 15.30
C GLU A 266 19.26 -2.48 16.37
N ALA A 267 18.70 -1.33 16.11
CA ALA A 267 18.69 -0.20 17.03
C ALA A 267 17.29 0.44 17.18
N GLY A 268 16.26 -0.15 16.58
CA GLY A 268 14.91 0.42 16.59
C GLY A 268 14.87 1.82 15.96
N ARG A 269 14.14 2.73 16.59
CA ARG A 269 13.98 4.12 16.17
C ARG A 269 15.31 4.88 16.09
N ALA A 270 16.26 4.57 16.95
CA ALA A 270 17.59 5.21 16.94
C ALA A 270 18.32 5.04 15.59
N ARG A 271 18.04 3.99 14.82
CA ARG A 271 18.57 3.83 13.46
C ARG A 271 18.12 4.95 12.50
N VAL A 272 16.94 5.50 12.74
CA VAL A 272 16.32 6.55 11.91
C VAL A 272 16.76 7.95 12.35
N THR A 273 16.77 8.16 13.67
CA THR A 273 16.97 9.50 14.26
C THR A 273 18.40 9.78 14.68
N GLY A 274 19.21 8.75 14.89
CA GLY A 274 20.53 8.87 15.49
C GLY A 274 20.52 9.20 16.99
N ASN A 275 19.32 9.24 17.62
CA ASN A 275 19.17 9.56 19.04
C ASN A 275 19.30 8.29 19.89
N PRO A 276 20.33 8.17 20.78
CA PRO A 276 20.51 7.02 21.65
C PRO A 276 19.33 6.77 22.61
N GLU A 277 18.59 7.81 23.00
CA GLU A 277 17.43 7.70 23.86
C GLU A 277 16.25 6.95 23.18
N GLU A 278 16.31 6.78 21.87
CA GLU A 278 15.33 6.01 21.10
C GLU A 278 15.80 4.59 20.73
N TYR A 279 16.92 4.14 21.35
CA TYR A 279 17.46 2.80 21.10
C TYR A 279 16.42 1.73 21.46
N MET A 280 16.22 0.75 20.56
CA MET A 280 15.23 -0.32 20.69
C MET A 280 13.78 0.16 20.92
N SER A 281 13.48 1.42 20.59
CA SER A 281 12.11 1.92 20.58
C SER A 281 11.46 1.58 19.24
N PHE A 282 10.22 1.08 19.31
CA PHE A 282 9.40 0.72 18.16
C PHE A 282 8.05 1.40 18.25
N ARG A 283 7.43 1.64 17.09
CA ARG A 283 6.09 2.20 17.05
C ARG A 283 5.10 1.24 17.71
N VAL A 284 4.24 1.77 18.56
CA VAL A 284 3.14 0.98 19.15
C VAL A 284 2.27 0.44 18.02
N PRO A 285 2.15 -0.89 17.87
CA PRO A 285 1.34 -1.48 16.80
C PRO A 285 -0.15 -1.34 17.10
N SER A 286 -0.97 -1.33 16.03
CA SER A 286 -2.42 -1.48 16.19
C SER A 286 -2.77 -2.87 16.73
N LEU A 287 -3.81 -2.95 17.59
CA LEU A 287 -4.36 -4.23 18.03
C LEU A 287 -5.53 -4.70 17.16
N ARG A 288 -5.93 -3.93 16.13
CA ARG A 288 -6.97 -4.40 15.21
C ARG A 288 -6.52 -5.69 14.53
N ASN A 289 -7.43 -6.65 14.44
CA ASN A 289 -7.17 -7.98 13.85
C ASN A 289 -6.01 -8.74 14.52
N VAL A 290 -5.62 -8.39 15.74
CA VAL A 290 -4.46 -8.98 16.41
C VAL A 290 -4.56 -10.50 16.56
N GLU A 291 -5.78 -11.07 16.58
CA GLU A 291 -6.02 -12.53 16.60
C GLU A 291 -5.36 -13.24 15.40
N PHE A 292 -5.23 -12.57 14.25
CA PHE A 292 -4.77 -13.18 12.99
C PHE A 292 -3.30 -12.85 12.66
N THR A 293 -2.64 -12.00 13.45
CA THR A 293 -1.32 -11.45 13.11
C THR A 293 -0.16 -12.07 13.90
N ALA A 294 -0.36 -13.26 14.45
CA ALA A 294 0.74 -14.00 15.08
C ALA A 294 1.82 -14.40 14.03
N PRO A 295 3.12 -14.43 14.44
CA PRO A 295 3.66 -14.19 15.76
C PRO A 295 3.85 -12.69 16.07
N TYR A 296 3.93 -12.32 17.35
CA TYR A 296 3.89 -10.96 17.85
C TYR A 296 5.27 -10.39 18.21
N GLY A 297 5.33 -9.05 18.24
CA GLY A 297 6.53 -8.28 18.50
C GLY A 297 7.31 -7.96 17.24
N SER A 298 8.22 -6.96 17.31
CA SER A 298 8.98 -6.48 16.14
C SER A 298 9.89 -7.55 15.51
N PHE A 299 10.14 -8.65 16.22
CA PHE A 299 10.93 -9.79 15.76
C PHE A 299 10.12 -11.09 15.74
N GLY A 300 8.79 -11.03 15.95
CA GLY A 300 7.94 -12.20 16.04
C GLY A 300 8.29 -13.16 17.19
N GLN A 301 8.76 -12.63 18.31
CA GLN A 301 9.29 -13.41 19.42
C GLN A 301 8.23 -14.11 20.27
N PHE A 302 6.95 -13.76 20.12
CA PHE A 302 5.85 -14.37 20.84
C PHE A 302 4.90 -15.08 19.89
N ALA A 303 4.67 -16.37 20.10
CA ALA A 303 3.78 -17.16 19.25
C ALA A 303 2.30 -16.90 19.55
N THR A 304 1.96 -16.50 20.76
CA THR A 304 0.57 -16.33 21.21
C THR A 304 0.35 -15.01 21.95
N LEU A 305 -0.90 -14.51 21.95
CA LEU A 305 -1.30 -13.36 22.77
C LEU A 305 -1.05 -13.61 24.25
N ARG A 306 -1.17 -14.86 24.69
CA ARG A 306 -0.89 -15.24 26.05
C ARG A 306 0.57 -14.99 26.42
N GLU A 307 1.50 -15.38 25.59
CA GLU A 307 2.93 -15.11 25.81
C GLU A 307 3.25 -13.61 25.86
N VAL A 308 2.58 -12.79 25.07
CA VAL A 308 2.70 -11.31 25.15
C VAL A 308 2.25 -10.81 26.53
N LEU A 309 1.09 -11.27 27.00
CA LEU A 309 0.56 -10.84 28.30
C LEU A 309 1.43 -11.37 29.47
N ASP A 310 1.94 -12.59 29.38
CA ASP A 310 2.87 -13.17 30.33
C ASP A 310 4.20 -12.40 30.39
N TYR A 311 4.70 -11.94 29.22
CA TYR A 311 5.89 -11.11 29.13
C TYR A 311 5.72 -9.80 29.92
N PHE A 312 4.60 -9.09 29.70
CA PHE A 312 4.33 -7.87 30.44
C PHE A 312 4.07 -8.11 31.95
N ASP A 313 3.44 -9.21 32.32
CA ASP A 313 3.14 -9.54 33.70
C ASP A 313 4.38 -10.00 34.49
N ASN A 314 5.21 -10.85 33.88
CA ASN A 314 6.41 -11.39 34.56
C ASN A 314 7.53 -10.37 34.73
N GLY A 315 7.51 -9.30 33.94
CA GLY A 315 8.50 -8.23 33.91
C GLY A 315 9.35 -8.24 32.66
N VAL A 316 9.41 -7.08 32.03
CA VAL A 316 10.19 -6.84 30.82
C VAL A 316 11.66 -6.59 31.14
N ILE A 317 12.55 -6.74 30.17
CA ILE A 317 13.99 -6.49 30.37
C ILE A 317 14.20 -5.00 30.66
N ALA A 318 14.92 -4.72 31.76
CA ALA A 318 15.25 -3.35 32.13
C ALA A 318 16.17 -2.70 31.11
N ALA A 319 15.89 -1.44 30.79
CA ALA A 319 16.72 -0.60 29.94
C ALA A 319 16.67 0.85 30.46
N ASP A 320 17.74 1.63 30.20
CA ASP A 320 17.82 3.02 30.66
C ASP A 320 16.71 3.88 30.07
N ASN A 321 16.34 3.62 28.81
CA ASN A 321 15.27 4.28 28.08
C ASN A 321 13.97 3.45 28.01
N LEU A 322 13.76 2.52 28.98
CA LEU A 322 12.50 1.79 29.07
C LEU A 322 11.33 2.76 29.24
N ASP A 323 10.20 2.43 28.61
CA ASP A 323 8.98 3.25 28.72
C ASP A 323 8.65 3.59 30.19
N PRO A 324 8.37 4.86 30.51
CA PRO A 324 8.12 5.28 31.89
C PRO A 324 6.97 4.55 32.57
N ILE A 325 5.94 4.11 31.84
CA ILE A 325 4.82 3.35 32.39
C ILE A 325 5.30 2.01 32.94
N LEU A 326 6.19 1.34 32.22
CA LEU A 326 6.79 0.08 32.69
C LEU A 326 7.79 0.33 33.81
N LYS A 327 8.68 1.30 33.64
CA LYS A 327 9.74 1.63 34.58
C LYS A 327 9.17 1.97 35.96
N ASN A 328 8.10 2.76 36.01
CA ASN A 328 7.44 3.17 37.26
C ASN A 328 6.64 2.04 37.93
N ASN A 329 6.37 0.94 37.22
CA ASN A 329 5.65 -0.24 37.69
C ASN A 329 6.56 -1.47 37.89
N ASN A 330 7.80 -1.27 38.29
CA ASN A 330 8.80 -2.35 38.46
C ASN A 330 8.99 -3.16 37.16
N ASN A 331 9.05 -2.50 36.03
CA ASN A 331 9.20 -3.07 34.66
C ASN A 331 8.12 -4.09 34.29
N ARG A 332 6.88 -3.94 34.76
CA ARG A 332 5.80 -4.88 34.47
C ARG A 332 4.42 -4.22 34.40
N ILE A 333 3.47 -4.94 33.83
CA ILE A 333 2.03 -4.68 33.92
C ILE A 333 1.41 -5.87 34.66
N PRO A 334 1.11 -5.77 35.98
CA PRO A 334 0.56 -6.89 36.72
C PRO A 334 -0.79 -7.34 36.19
N LEU A 335 -0.95 -8.64 35.92
CA LEU A 335 -2.18 -9.25 35.38
C LEU A 335 -2.48 -10.55 36.15
N THR A 336 -3.75 -10.75 36.55
CA THR A 336 -4.19 -12.07 37.01
C THR A 336 -4.50 -12.98 35.80
N GLU A 337 -4.62 -14.27 36.04
CA GLU A 337 -4.96 -15.22 34.99
C GLU A 337 -6.32 -14.91 34.37
N GLU A 338 -7.32 -14.54 35.18
CA GLU A 338 -8.64 -14.14 34.71
C GLU A 338 -8.57 -12.86 33.87
N GLU A 339 -7.71 -11.89 34.21
CA GLU A 339 -7.52 -10.66 33.44
C GLU A 339 -6.88 -10.97 32.10
N LYS A 340 -5.90 -11.89 32.02
CA LYS A 340 -5.27 -12.29 30.74
C LYS A 340 -6.27 -12.95 29.80
N GLU A 341 -7.09 -13.87 30.30
CA GLU A 341 -8.12 -14.54 29.51
C GLU A 341 -9.20 -13.55 29.04
N ALA A 342 -9.62 -12.64 29.92
CA ALA A 342 -10.57 -11.59 29.57
C ALA A 342 -10.00 -10.63 28.51
N LEU A 343 -8.74 -10.20 28.64
CA LEU A 343 -8.06 -9.37 27.65
C LEU A 343 -7.99 -10.06 26.28
N ILE A 344 -7.64 -11.35 26.24
CA ILE A 344 -7.64 -12.12 24.99
C ILE A 344 -9.04 -12.17 24.38
N SER A 345 -10.08 -12.41 25.22
CA SER A 345 -11.47 -12.40 24.76
C SER A 345 -11.86 -11.03 24.18
N PHE A 346 -11.46 -9.93 24.82
CA PHE A 346 -11.69 -8.59 24.29
C PHE A 346 -10.92 -8.36 22.99
N MET A 347 -9.63 -8.67 22.92
CA MET A 347 -8.82 -8.47 21.72
C MET A 347 -9.39 -9.19 20.51
N LYS A 348 -10.02 -10.36 20.69
CA LYS A 348 -10.73 -11.08 19.62
C LYS A 348 -11.95 -10.32 19.10
N THR A 349 -12.55 -9.41 19.87
CA THR A 349 -13.64 -8.56 19.37
C THR A 349 -13.18 -7.52 18.35
N LEU A 350 -11.85 -7.31 18.23
CA LEU A 350 -11.23 -6.41 17.25
C LEU A 350 -11.01 -7.07 15.87
N SER A 351 -11.40 -8.34 15.74
CA SER A 351 -11.28 -9.13 14.51
C SER A 351 -12.37 -8.75 13.51
N ASP A 352 -11.97 -8.37 12.31
CA ASP A 352 -12.82 -8.00 11.18
C ASP A 352 -12.73 -9.09 10.11
N LEU A 353 -13.68 -10.04 10.16
CA LEU A 353 -13.71 -11.19 9.26
C LEU A 353 -13.90 -10.79 7.79
N LYS A 354 -14.64 -9.69 7.54
CA LYS A 354 -14.81 -9.16 6.19
C LYS A 354 -13.49 -8.68 5.61
N PHE A 355 -12.66 -8.02 6.43
CA PHE A 355 -11.35 -7.52 6.02
C PHE A 355 -10.38 -8.67 5.71
N THR A 356 -10.40 -9.73 6.53
CA THR A 356 -9.55 -10.92 6.33
C THR A 356 -10.08 -11.89 5.28
N GLY A 357 -11.29 -11.68 4.76
CA GLY A 357 -11.88 -12.57 3.76
C GLY A 357 -12.38 -13.91 4.33
N GLN A 358 -12.74 -13.95 5.62
CA GLN A 358 -13.21 -15.13 6.35
C GLN A 358 -14.72 -15.10 6.60
#